data_eddf54a3625cbb95e9bb0537967abc96
#
_entry.id   eddf54a3625cbb95e9bb0537967abc96
#
_cell.length_a   1.000
_cell.length_b   1.000
_cell.length_c   1.000
_cell.angle_alpha   90.00
_cell.angle_beta   90.00
_cell.angle_gamma   90.00
#
_symmetry.space_group_name_H-M   'P 1'
#
loop_
_entity.id
_entity.type
_entity.pdbx_description
1 polymer ?
#
loop_
_entity_poly.entity_id
_entity_poly.type
_entity_poly.pdbx_seq_one_letter_code
_entity_poly.pdbx_strand_id
1 'polypeptide(L)'
;QEKVVNIFWATSDYENSVLDEHGNFIEEGYRYDDEIKPEHITGRFRRIVMPRVLKDKQAQLDRTKDKAEVFTPSWVCNAQNNLIDENWFGRKDVFNREVTNEDGTHSWIPTEGKIQFPEGNKQKTWKKYVVDNCMEITCGEAPYLVSRYDTTTGQPIPISHRIGILDRKMR
;
A
#
# COMPACT_ATOMS: atom_id res chain seq x y z
N GLN A 1 -11.47 -17.10 -13.21
CA GLN A 1 -11.54 -15.69 -13.65
C GLN A 1 -12.83 -15.03 -13.15
N GLU A 2 -14.00 -15.64 -13.39
CA GLU A 2 -15.31 -15.12 -13.00
C GLU A 2 -15.45 -14.79 -11.49
N LYS A 3 -14.94 -15.65 -10.61
CA LYS A 3 -14.93 -15.39 -9.16
C LYS A 3 -14.09 -14.18 -8.75
N VAL A 4 -13.00 -13.91 -9.45
CA VAL A 4 -12.12 -12.76 -9.15
C VAL A 4 -12.79 -11.46 -9.55
N VAL A 5 -13.47 -11.44 -10.70
CA VAL A 5 -14.27 -10.29 -11.17
C VAL A 5 -15.34 -9.95 -10.13
N ASN A 6 -16.09 -10.95 -9.69
CA ASN A 6 -17.17 -10.77 -8.73
C ASN A 6 -16.67 -10.25 -7.36
N ILE A 7 -15.49 -10.69 -6.90
CA ILE A 7 -14.88 -10.17 -5.67
C ILE A 7 -14.47 -8.71 -5.83
N PHE A 8 -13.90 -8.33 -6.97
CA PHE A 8 -13.48 -6.97 -7.24
C PHE A 8 -14.68 -6.00 -7.25
N TRP A 9 -15.78 -6.37 -7.93
CA TRP A 9 -17.00 -5.56 -8.00
C TRP A 9 -17.91 -5.67 -6.78
N ALA A 10 -17.64 -6.59 -5.86
CA ALA A 10 -18.43 -6.78 -4.64
C ALA A 10 -18.27 -5.67 -3.59
N THR A 11 -17.64 -4.56 -3.95
CA THR A 11 -17.50 -3.39 -3.07
C THR A 11 -18.39 -2.27 -3.56
N SER A 12 -19.08 -1.59 -2.63
CA SER A 12 -19.98 -0.48 -2.92
C SER A 12 -19.39 0.67 -3.75
N ASP A 13 -18.07 0.75 -3.80
CA ASP A 13 -17.36 1.79 -4.57
C ASP A 13 -17.53 1.65 -6.10
N TYR A 14 -17.96 0.48 -6.57
CA TYR A 14 -18.06 0.16 -7.99
C TYR A 14 -19.49 0.08 -8.50
N GLU A 15 -20.46 0.04 -7.60
CA GLU A 15 -21.89 -0.01 -7.95
C GLU A 15 -22.52 1.39 -8.11
N ASN A 16 -21.73 2.45 -8.06
CA ASN A 16 -22.24 3.80 -8.03
C ASN A 16 -22.67 4.29 -9.43
N SER A 17 -23.96 4.30 -9.65
CA SER A 17 -24.58 5.10 -10.70
C SER A 17 -24.63 6.58 -10.28
N VAL A 18 -24.27 7.48 -11.17
CA VAL A 18 -24.41 8.92 -10.94
C VAL A 18 -25.82 9.32 -11.34
N LEU A 19 -26.54 9.89 -10.38
CA LEU A 19 -27.89 10.42 -10.61
C LEU A 19 -27.85 11.95 -10.75
N ASP A 20 -28.72 12.51 -11.58
CA ASP A 20 -28.99 13.95 -11.64
C ASP A 20 -29.86 14.41 -10.46
N GLU A 21 -30.13 15.71 -10.37
CA GLU A 21 -30.98 16.34 -9.34
C GLU A 21 -32.44 15.86 -9.38
N HIS A 22 -32.85 15.18 -10.44
CA HIS A 22 -34.18 14.62 -10.63
C HIS A 22 -34.24 13.11 -10.40
N GLY A 23 -33.10 12.48 -10.03
CA GLY A 23 -33.00 11.04 -9.79
C GLY A 23 -32.87 10.20 -11.05
N ASN A 24 -32.58 10.79 -12.22
CA ASN A 24 -32.29 10.04 -13.45
C ASN A 24 -30.81 9.68 -13.52
N PHE A 25 -30.50 8.52 -14.11
CA PHE A 25 -29.13 8.09 -14.32
C PHE A 25 -28.44 8.99 -15.37
N ILE A 26 -27.41 9.73 -14.95
CA ILE A 26 -26.48 10.42 -15.84
C ILE A 26 -25.43 9.42 -16.33
N GLU A 27 -25.04 8.50 -15.46
CA GLU A 27 -24.04 7.48 -15.69
C GLU A 27 -24.43 6.17 -15.02
N GLU A 28 -24.43 5.07 -15.76
CA GLU A 28 -24.56 3.76 -15.15
C GLU A 28 -23.24 3.39 -14.45
N GLY A 29 -23.34 2.97 -13.19
CA GLY A 29 -22.25 2.32 -12.46
C GLY A 29 -22.03 0.91 -12.97
N TYR A 30 -20.93 0.31 -12.53
CA TYR A 30 -20.62 -1.08 -12.84
C TYR A 30 -21.36 -2.02 -11.91
N ARG A 31 -21.87 -3.11 -12.46
CA ARG A 31 -22.62 -4.13 -11.72
C ARG A 31 -21.69 -5.24 -11.29
N TYR A 32 -22.13 -6.01 -10.29
CA TYR A 32 -21.41 -7.14 -9.74
C TYR A 32 -20.93 -8.17 -10.79
N ASP A 33 -21.68 -8.37 -11.85
CA ASP A 33 -21.44 -9.32 -12.93
C ASP A 33 -20.77 -8.71 -14.17
N ASP A 34 -20.46 -7.42 -14.15
CA ASP A 34 -19.75 -6.78 -15.25
C ASP A 34 -18.29 -7.24 -15.33
N GLU A 35 -17.82 -7.41 -16.56
CA GLU A 35 -16.42 -7.72 -16.82
C GLU A 35 -15.51 -6.54 -16.43
N ILE A 36 -14.39 -6.80 -15.73
CA ILE A 36 -13.40 -5.76 -15.41
C ILE A 36 -12.62 -5.39 -16.66
N LYS A 37 -12.72 -4.13 -17.09
CA LYS A 37 -12.00 -3.58 -18.24
C LYS A 37 -11.16 -2.37 -17.83
N PRO A 38 -10.07 -2.05 -18.55
CA PRO A 38 -9.22 -0.90 -18.23
C PRO A 38 -10.00 0.43 -18.20
N GLU A 39 -10.97 0.63 -19.07
CA GLU A 39 -11.82 1.83 -19.13
C GLU A 39 -12.65 2.03 -17.85
N HIS A 40 -12.92 0.96 -17.09
CA HIS A 40 -13.67 1.00 -15.84
C HIS A 40 -12.87 1.60 -14.68
N ILE A 41 -11.55 1.66 -14.78
CA ILE A 41 -10.65 2.18 -13.73
C ILE A 41 -9.70 3.27 -14.22
N THR A 42 -9.88 3.74 -15.46
CA THR A 42 -9.05 4.78 -16.08
C THR A 42 -9.90 5.96 -16.56
N GLY A 43 -9.27 6.96 -17.14
CA GLY A 43 -9.95 8.14 -17.68
C GLY A 43 -10.76 8.86 -16.61
N ARG A 44 -12.06 9.05 -16.86
CA ARG A 44 -12.99 9.69 -15.91
C ARG A 44 -13.20 8.87 -14.64
N PHE A 45 -13.11 7.55 -14.73
CA PHE A 45 -13.27 6.61 -13.60
C PHE A 45 -12.00 6.37 -12.80
N ARG A 46 -10.88 7.04 -13.11
CA ARG A 46 -9.58 6.88 -12.40
C ARG A 46 -9.63 7.09 -10.88
N ARG A 47 -10.71 7.66 -10.35
CA ARG A 47 -10.92 7.91 -8.92
C ARG A 47 -11.78 6.86 -8.23
N ILE A 48 -12.33 5.89 -8.95
CA ILE A 48 -13.13 4.81 -8.35
C ILE A 48 -12.27 4.00 -7.38
N VAL A 49 -11.04 3.65 -7.77
CA VAL A 49 -10.08 3.03 -6.87
C VAL A 49 -9.40 4.12 -6.04
N MET A 50 -9.96 4.40 -4.87
CA MET A 50 -9.43 5.42 -3.95
C MET A 50 -8.81 4.77 -2.72
N PRO A 51 -7.69 5.34 -2.20
CA PRO A 51 -7.20 5.01 -0.88
C PRO A 51 -8.30 5.15 0.17
N ARG A 52 -8.34 4.23 1.14
CA ARG A 52 -9.33 4.24 2.22
C ARG A 52 -9.45 5.58 2.92
N VAL A 53 -8.33 6.22 3.18
CA VAL A 53 -8.25 7.51 3.90
C VAL A 53 -8.88 8.68 3.15
N LEU A 54 -9.10 8.55 1.84
CA LEU A 54 -9.80 9.55 1.04
C LEU A 54 -11.33 9.34 1.01
N LYS A 55 -11.83 8.22 1.55
CA LYS A 55 -13.25 7.94 1.71
C LYS A 55 -13.78 8.67 2.94
N ASP A 56 -15.08 8.96 2.95
CA ASP A 56 -15.70 9.53 4.13
C ASP A 56 -15.65 8.58 5.35
N LYS A 57 -15.86 9.17 6.54
CA LYS A 57 -15.74 8.41 7.80
C LYS A 57 -16.78 7.29 7.91
N GLN A 58 -17.97 7.49 7.37
CA GLN A 58 -19.03 6.48 7.43
C GLN A 58 -18.66 5.29 6.56
N ALA A 59 -18.24 5.53 5.31
CA ALA A 59 -17.76 4.46 4.42
C ALA A 59 -16.57 3.69 5.01
N GLN A 60 -15.65 4.38 5.69
CA GLN A 60 -14.52 3.72 6.38
C GLN A 60 -14.99 2.81 7.52
N LEU A 61 -15.97 3.24 8.32
CA LEU A 61 -16.52 2.46 9.43
C LEU A 61 -17.29 1.24 8.93
N ASP A 62 -18.10 1.39 7.89
CA ASP A 62 -18.87 0.32 7.30
C ASP A 62 -17.94 -0.76 6.72
N ARG A 63 -16.90 -0.36 6.01
CA ARG A 63 -15.89 -1.30 5.51
C ARG A 63 -15.12 -2.02 6.62
N THR A 64 -14.84 -1.33 7.73
CA THR A 64 -14.19 -1.98 8.89
C THR A 64 -15.12 -2.99 9.55
N LYS A 65 -16.41 -2.68 9.71
CA LYS A 65 -17.39 -3.56 10.35
C LYS A 65 -17.79 -4.73 9.45
N ASP A 66 -18.11 -4.44 8.18
CA ASP A 66 -18.75 -5.40 7.29
C ASP A 66 -17.74 -6.20 6.48
N LYS A 67 -16.57 -5.62 6.19
CA LYS A 67 -15.50 -6.22 5.36
C LYS A 67 -14.22 -6.52 6.14
N ALA A 68 -14.19 -6.28 7.45
CA ALA A 68 -13.01 -6.47 8.31
C ALA A 68 -11.74 -5.77 7.75
N GLU A 69 -11.91 -4.62 7.09
CA GLU A 69 -10.83 -3.87 6.47
C GLU A 69 -10.03 -3.11 7.53
N VAL A 70 -8.93 -3.70 7.99
CA VAL A 70 -8.02 -3.11 8.98
C VAL A 70 -6.69 -2.83 8.31
N PHE A 71 -6.15 -1.64 8.53
CA PHE A 71 -4.88 -1.21 7.94
C PHE A 71 -3.78 -1.12 8.99
N THR A 72 -2.59 -1.50 8.58
CA THR A 72 -1.40 -1.49 9.42
C THR A 72 -0.68 -0.15 9.30
N PRO A 73 -0.38 0.54 10.40
CA PRO A 73 0.39 1.78 10.37
C PRO A 73 1.76 1.60 9.71
N SER A 74 2.23 2.62 9.01
CA SER A 74 3.49 2.55 8.26
C SER A 74 4.70 2.24 9.14
N TRP A 75 4.71 2.68 10.40
CA TRP A 75 5.81 2.34 11.31
C TRP A 75 5.89 0.84 11.64
N VAL A 76 4.75 0.14 11.72
CA VAL A 76 4.72 -1.33 11.90
C VAL A 76 5.23 -2.02 10.64
N CYS A 77 4.77 -1.57 9.46
CA CYS A 77 5.26 -2.09 8.19
C CYS A 77 6.78 -1.89 8.05
N ASN A 78 7.27 -0.72 8.50
CA ASN A 78 8.70 -0.42 8.52
C ASN A 78 9.48 -1.38 9.41
N ALA A 79 9.01 -1.60 10.66
CA ALA A 79 9.68 -2.50 11.60
C ALA A 79 9.79 -3.93 11.04
N GLN A 80 8.72 -4.43 10.43
CA GLN A 80 8.73 -5.77 9.82
C GLN A 80 9.64 -5.85 8.59
N ASN A 81 9.64 -4.83 7.73
CA ASN A 81 10.57 -4.76 6.61
C ASN A 81 12.03 -4.63 7.06
N ASN A 82 12.28 -3.94 8.18
CA ASN A 82 13.62 -3.87 8.77
C ASN A 82 14.11 -5.24 9.26
N LEU A 83 13.23 -6.08 9.82
CA LEU A 83 13.60 -7.45 10.19
C LEU A 83 13.96 -8.32 8.97
N ILE A 84 13.25 -8.15 7.85
CA ILE A 84 13.58 -8.83 6.58
C ILE A 84 14.96 -8.41 6.12
N ASP A 85 15.24 -7.10 6.11
CA ASP A 85 16.54 -6.58 5.70
C ASP A 85 17.65 -6.96 6.66
N GLU A 86 17.41 -6.93 7.98
CA GLU A 86 18.38 -7.40 8.97
C GLU A 86 18.81 -8.85 8.68
N ASN A 87 17.86 -9.72 8.41
CA ASN A 87 18.15 -11.11 8.04
C ASN A 87 18.94 -11.22 6.72
N TRP A 88 18.58 -10.40 5.74
CA TRP A 88 19.24 -10.41 4.44
C TRP A 88 20.66 -9.82 4.52
N PHE A 89 20.84 -8.68 5.17
CA PHE A 89 22.13 -7.96 5.26
C PHE A 89 23.02 -8.46 6.41
N GLY A 90 22.46 -9.09 7.43
CA GLY A 90 23.16 -9.51 8.65
C GLY A 90 23.48 -8.33 9.60
N ARG A 91 22.80 -7.20 9.45
CA ARG A 91 22.93 -6.01 10.31
C ARG A 91 21.65 -5.21 10.35
N LYS A 92 21.47 -4.44 11.44
CA LYS A 92 20.36 -3.50 11.62
C LYS A 92 20.57 -2.19 10.85
N ASP A 93 19.52 -1.40 10.83
CA ASP A 93 19.51 -0.01 10.33
C ASP A 93 20.05 0.15 8.91
N VAL A 94 19.68 -0.78 8.02
CA VAL A 94 20.17 -0.79 6.63
C VAL A 94 19.62 0.39 5.85
N PHE A 95 18.31 0.57 5.82
CA PHE A 95 17.62 1.61 5.06
C PHE A 95 17.13 2.76 5.93
N ASN A 96 16.85 2.48 7.20
CA ASN A 96 16.46 3.48 8.18
C ASN A 96 16.67 2.94 9.61
N ARG A 97 16.66 3.84 10.57
CA ARG A 97 16.66 3.54 12.01
C ARG A 97 15.31 3.92 12.61
N GLU A 98 14.70 2.99 13.32
CA GLU A 98 13.45 3.23 14.04
C GLU A 98 13.67 4.17 15.24
N VAL A 99 12.68 5.01 15.48
CA VAL A 99 12.69 5.99 16.59
C VAL A 99 11.35 5.93 17.30
N THR A 100 11.41 5.85 18.63
CA THR A 100 10.25 6.12 19.49
C THR A 100 10.41 7.53 20.05
N ASN A 101 9.44 8.38 19.77
CA ASN A 101 9.44 9.77 20.22
C ASN A 101 9.05 9.86 21.70
N GLU A 102 9.29 11.01 22.33
CA GLU A 102 8.99 11.23 23.77
C GLU A 102 7.50 11.08 24.09
N ASP A 103 6.63 11.37 23.14
CA ASP A 103 5.18 11.20 23.25
C ASP A 103 4.69 9.76 23.04
N GLY A 104 5.60 8.81 22.83
CA GLY A 104 5.32 7.40 22.57
C GLY A 104 4.95 7.10 21.11
N THR A 105 4.94 8.08 20.21
CA THR A 105 4.75 7.85 18.77
C THR A 105 5.98 7.21 18.15
N HIS A 106 5.77 6.48 17.03
CA HIS A 106 6.83 5.82 16.30
C HIS A 106 7.10 6.51 14.97
N SER A 107 8.38 6.63 14.66
CA SER A 107 8.88 7.20 13.42
C SER A 107 10.15 6.48 12.96
N TRP A 108 10.78 6.96 11.89
CA TRP A 108 12.06 6.43 11.43
C TRP A 108 12.89 7.52 10.77
N ILE A 109 14.21 7.36 10.86
CA ILE A 109 15.18 8.24 10.22
C ILE A 109 15.84 7.46 9.09
N PRO A 110 15.72 7.91 7.83
CA PRO A 110 16.37 7.25 6.69
C PRO A 110 17.89 7.23 6.83
N THR A 111 18.51 6.13 6.39
CA THR A 111 19.97 6.05 6.26
C THR A 111 20.42 6.98 5.14
N GLU A 112 21.41 7.80 5.43
CA GLU A 112 22.02 8.72 4.46
C GLU A 112 23.05 8.01 3.56
N GLY A 113 23.18 8.52 2.34
CA GLY A 113 24.17 8.02 1.39
C GLY A 113 23.80 6.68 0.74
N LYS A 114 24.83 6.01 0.20
CA LYS A 114 24.65 4.72 -0.49
C LYS A 114 24.54 3.57 0.49
N ILE A 115 23.59 2.68 0.23
CA ILE A 115 23.44 1.45 1.01
C ILE A 115 24.67 0.56 0.83
N GLN A 116 25.27 0.19 1.95
CA GLN A 116 26.44 -0.69 1.96
C GLN A 116 25.99 -2.15 1.95
N PHE A 117 26.46 -2.90 0.98
CA PHE A 117 26.23 -4.34 0.87
C PHE A 117 27.35 -5.13 1.53
N PRO A 118 27.09 -6.36 2.02
CA PRO A 118 28.11 -7.20 2.65
C PRO A 118 29.29 -7.46 1.71
N GLU A 119 30.49 -7.07 2.10
CA GLU A 119 31.70 -7.27 1.32
C GLU A 119 32.10 -8.75 1.26
N GLY A 120 32.69 -9.15 0.15
CA GLY A 120 33.21 -10.51 -0.05
C GLY A 120 32.14 -11.60 -0.24
N ASN A 121 30.86 -11.28 -0.09
CA ASN A 121 29.77 -12.25 -0.26
C ASN A 121 29.12 -12.12 -1.64
N LYS A 122 29.44 -13.03 -2.56
CA LYS A 122 28.87 -13.04 -3.93
C LYS A 122 27.35 -13.25 -3.98
N GLN A 123 26.73 -13.74 -2.92
CA GLN A 123 25.28 -13.95 -2.81
C GLN A 123 24.57 -12.75 -2.20
N LYS A 124 25.28 -11.79 -1.63
CA LYS A 124 24.74 -10.60 -0.94
C LYS A 124 25.11 -9.30 -1.67
N THR A 125 24.89 -9.29 -2.98
CA THR A 125 25.13 -8.10 -3.83
C THR A 125 23.84 -7.34 -4.06
N TRP A 126 23.94 -6.04 -4.44
CA TRP A 126 22.76 -5.23 -4.79
C TRP A 126 21.91 -5.89 -5.88
N LYS A 127 22.52 -6.51 -6.91
CA LYS A 127 21.79 -7.21 -7.97
C LYS A 127 20.96 -8.39 -7.41
N LYS A 128 21.51 -9.13 -6.47
CA LYS A 128 20.79 -10.24 -5.81
C LYS A 128 19.64 -9.73 -4.97
N TYR A 129 19.85 -8.63 -4.22
CA TYR A 129 18.80 -8.01 -3.44
C TYR A 129 17.65 -7.50 -4.31
N VAL A 130 17.95 -6.83 -5.42
CA VAL A 130 16.91 -6.29 -6.33
C VAL A 130 16.05 -7.40 -6.95
N VAL A 131 16.67 -8.50 -7.39
CA VAL A 131 15.95 -9.62 -8.04
C VAL A 131 15.34 -10.62 -7.05
N ASP A 132 15.59 -10.47 -5.76
CA ASP A 132 15.02 -11.34 -4.73
C ASP A 132 13.50 -11.20 -4.70
N ASN A 133 12.79 -12.33 -4.69
CA ASN A 133 11.34 -12.34 -4.74
C ASN A 133 10.76 -12.07 -3.36
N CYS A 134 9.84 -11.11 -3.30
CA CYS A 134 9.06 -10.79 -2.10
C CYS A 134 7.58 -10.88 -2.43
N MET A 135 6.80 -11.38 -1.51
CA MET A 135 5.35 -11.49 -1.64
C MET A 135 4.68 -10.95 -0.38
N GLU A 136 3.70 -10.09 -0.57
CA GLU A 136 2.80 -9.62 0.49
C GLU A 136 1.46 -10.35 0.35
N ILE A 137 1.00 -10.99 1.43
CA ILE A 137 -0.27 -11.71 1.48
C ILE A 137 -1.28 -10.84 2.23
N THR A 138 -2.53 -10.84 1.79
CA THR A 138 -3.62 -10.01 2.37
C THR A 138 -3.27 -8.52 2.36
N CYS A 139 -2.77 -8.05 1.23
CA CYS A 139 -2.01 -6.81 1.14
C CYS A 139 -2.83 -5.51 1.28
N GLY A 140 -4.17 -5.54 1.15
CA GLY A 140 -4.93 -4.29 1.11
C GLY A 140 -4.34 -3.30 0.10
N GLU A 141 -3.74 -2.20 0.59
CA GLU A 141 -3.06 -1.20 -0.23
C GLU A 141 -1.56 -1.50 -0.45
N ALA A 142 -1.11 -2.69 -0.11
CA ALA A 142 0.25 -3.19 -0.23
C ALA A 142 1.34 -2.29 0.43
N PRO A 143 1.17 -1.86 1.70
CA PRO A 143 2.08 -0.91 2.34
C PRO A 143 3.47 -1.48 2.60
N TYR A 144 3.62 -2.81 2.67
CA TYR A 144 4.91 -3.48 2.80
C TYR A 144 5.73 -3.44 1.52
N LEU A 145 5.07 -3.44 0.36
CA LEU A 145 5.74 -3.38 -0.94
C LEU A 145 5.98 -1.93 -1.38
N VAL A 146 4.96 -1.06 -1.27
CA VAL A 146 5.03 0.33 -1.74
C VAL A 146 4.39 1.25 -0.71
N SER A 147 5.12 2.25 -0.22
CA SER A 147 4.65 3.16 0.81
C SER A 147 4.65 4.62 0.36
N ARG A 148 3.66 5.02 -0.43
CA ARG A 148 3.51 6.42 -0.87
C ARG A 148 2.90 7.34 0.19
N TYR A 149 2.08 6.79 1.07
CA TYR A 149 1.41 7.47 2.19
C TYR A 149 1.18 6.47 3.32
N ASP A 150 0.95 6.97 4.51
CA ASP A 150 0.53 6.14 5.64
C ASP A 150 -0.93 5.73 5.47
N THR A 151 -1.19 4.42 5.48
CA THR A 151 -2.51 3.83 5.21
C THR A 151 -3.54 4.11 6.30
N THR A 152 -3.11 4.53 7.49
CA THR A 152 -4.00 4.85 8.61
C THR A 152 -4.34 6.32 8.69
N THR A 153 -3.40 7.19 8.34
CA THR A 153 -3.55 8.65 8.44
C THR A 153 -3.74 9.35 7.10
N GLY A 154 -3.34 8.70 6.00
CA GLY A 154 -3.32 9.31 4.66
C GLY A 154 -2.20 10.30 4.43
N GLN A 155 -1.31 10.49 5.40
CA GLN A 155 -0.19 11.43 5.25
C GLN A 155 0.81 10.93 4.21
N PRO A 156 1.17 11.77 3.22
CA PRO A 156 2.16 11.40 2.22
C PRO A 156 3.51 11.10 2.86
N ILE A 157 4.18 10.04 2.38
CA ILE A 157 5.54 9.69 2.80
C ILE A 157 6.50 10.19 1.71
N PRO A 158 7.43 11.12 2.03
CA PRO A 158 8.44 11.60 1.11
C PRO A 158 9.28 10.44 0.54
N ILE A 159 9.76 10.55 -0.69
CA ILE A 159 10.49 9.47 -1.40
C ILE A 159 11.65 8.95 -0.56
N SER A 160 12.43 9.84 0.08
CA SER A 160 13.55 9.47 0.95
C SER A 160 13.15 8.68 2.21
N HIS A 161 11.89 8.78 2.65
CA HIS A 161 11.37 8.13 3.85
C HIS A 161 10.53 6.89 3.54
N ARG A 162 10.34 6.54 2.28
CA ARG A 162 9.54 5.37 1.90
C ARG A 162 10.17 4.08 2.39
N ILE A 163 9.32 3.18 2.87
CA ILE A 163 9.71 2.00 3.63
C ILE A 163 9.35 0.68 2.93
N GLY A 164 8.60 0.74 1.83
CA GLY A 164 8.21 -0.45 1.09
C GLY A 164 9.42 -1.16 0.48
N ILE A 165 9.35 -2.48 0.36
CA ILE A 165 10.46 -3.29 -0.19
C ILE A 165 10.83 -2.85 -1.61
N LEU A 166 9.85 -2.52 -2.46
CA LEU A 166 10.13 -1.99 -3.80
C LEU A 166 10.77 -0.61 -3.73
N ASP A 167 10.34 0.26 -2.79
CA ASP A 167 10.97 1.57 -2.58
C ASP A 167 12.45 1.41 -2.18
N ARG A 168 12.77 0.41 -1.32
CA ARG A 168 14.14 0.09 -0.88
C ARG A 168 15.01 -0.45 -2.03
N LYS A 169 14.45 -1.29 -2.90
CA LYS A 169 15.15 -1.83 -4.08
C LYS A 169 15.49 -0.77 -5.13
N MET A 170 14.82 0.39 -5.08
CA MET A 170 15.04 1.52 -5.99
C MET A 170 16.02 2.57 -5.43
N ARG A 171 16.48 2.41 -4.19
CA ARG A 171 17.48 3.26 -3.55
C ARG A 171 18.90 2.79 -3.81
#